data_7026e2310af3d345f53cc3a69e2a45c3
#
_entry.id   7026e2310af3d345f53cc3a69e2a45c3
#
_cell.length_a   1.000
_cell.length_b   1.000
_cell.length_c   1.000
_cell.angle_alpha   90.00
_cell.angle_beta   90.00
_cell.angle_gamma   90.00
#
_symmetry.space_group_name_H-M   'P 1'
#
loop_
_entity.id
_entity.type
_entity.pdbx_description
1 polymer ?
#
loop_
_entity_poly.entity_id
_entity_poly.type
_entity_poly.pdbx_seq_one_letter_code
_entity_poly.pdbx_strand_id
1 'polypeptide(L)'
;MNSIMQTIINTTINVIKYFEEKSKSAKTIKGINRSIQFDEISCGAHCTYMILKYFNKKMSIDKIKKKLGTDDYGTDEKAILHLFKKKGLVVKTKYNATRKDIKKAVDKGWPLLITMYEGYHWVVIYGYSKAGVFVLDSALDFISNEWEWNEFVDVWDDKWIAIVKDVE
;
A
#
# COMPACT_ATOMS: atom_id res chain seq x y z
N MET A 1 -24.25 32.58 -26.96
CA MET A 1 -23.05 31.83 -26.50
C MET A 1 -22.91 30.62 -27.39
N ASN A 2 -21.75 30.37 -28.00
CA ASN A 2 -21.57 29.34 -29.01
C ASN A 2 -21.73 27.95 -28.37
N SER A 3 -22.47 27.02 -29.02
CA SER A 3 -22.74 25.65 -28.57
C SER A 3 -21.47 24.90 -28.14
N ILE A 4 -20.37 25.11 -28.83
CA ILE A 4 -19.04 24.54 -28.52
C ILE A 4 -18.54 25.03 -27.16
N MET A 5 -18.66 26.33 -26.87
CA MET A 5 -18.21 26.91 -25.59
C MET A 5 -19.02 26.35 -24.42
N GLN A 6 -20.34 26.18 -24.59
CA GLN A 6 -21.19 25.57 -23.56
C GLN A 6 -20.82 24.11 -23.29
N THR A 7 -20.49 23.33 -24.33
CA THR A 7 -20.03 21.95 -24.20
C THR A 7 -18.70 21.88 -23.44
N ILE A 8 -17.74 22.74 -23.75
CA ILE A 8 -16.45 22.81 -23.04
C ILE A 8 -16.66 23.14 -21.56
N ILE A 9 -17.49 24.14 -21.24
CA ILE A 9 -17.79 24.53 -19.86
C ILE A 9 -18.41 23.36 -19.09
N ASN A 10 -19.40 22.69 -19.66
CA ASN A 10 -20.07 21.57 -18.99
C ASN A 10 -19.11 20.39 -18.76
N THR A 11 -18.25 20.08 -19.74
CA THR A 11 -17.23 19.04 -19.60
C THR A 11 -16.25 19.39 -18.49
N THR A 12 -15.76 20.64 -18.44
CA THR A 12 -14.84 21.12 -17.40
C THR A 12 -15.46 21.03 -16.01
N ILE A 13 -16.73 21.45 -15.88
CA ILE A 13 -17.46 21.36 -14.58
C ILE A 13 -17.60 19.89 -14.15
N ASN A 14 -17.91 19.00 -15.07
CA ASN A 14 -18.05 17.57 -14.74
C ASN A 14 -16.71 16.95 -14.30
N VAL A 15 -15.63 17.30 -14.98
CA VAL A 15 -14.27 16.90 -14.59
C VAL A 15 -13.89 17.41 -13.21
N ILE A 16 -14.15 18.69 -12.91
CA ILE A 16 -13.89 19.27 -11.59
C ILE A 16 -14.70 18.53 -10.51
N LYS A 17 -16.01 18.33 -10.72
CA LYS A 17 -16.85 17.59 -9.78
C LYS A 17 -16.37 16.17 -9.54
N TYR A 18 -15.94 15.48 -10.60
CA TYR A 18 -15.37 14.12 -10.50
C TYR A 18 -14.15 14.13 -9.58
N PHE A 19 -13.19 15.06 -9.77
CA PHE A 19 -12.01 15.15 -8.92
C PHE A 19 -12.32 15.55 -7.48
N GLU A 20 -13.29 16.44 -7.26
CA GLU A 20 -13.75 16.80 -5.92
C GLU A 20 -14.41 15.63 -5.20
N GLU A 21 -15.28 14.86 -5.85
CA GLU A 21 -15.90 13.66 -5.27
C GLU A 21 -14.87 12.58 -4.99
N LYS A 22 -13.90 12.37 -5.90
CA LYS A 22 -12.78 11.46 -5.73
C LYS A 22 -11.96 11.83 -4.49
N SER A 23 -11.62 13.08 -4.33
CA SER A 23 -10.87 13.62 -3.18
C SER A 23 -11.64 13.48 -1.86
N LYS A 24 -12.92 13.82 -1.84
CA LYS A 24 -13.78 13.73 -0.64
C LYS A 24 -13.99 12.32 -0.13
N SER A 25 -13.88 11.30 -1.02
CA SER A 25 -14.06 9.89 -0.65
C SER A 25 -12.78 9.20 -0.22
N ALA A 26 -11.63 9.85 -0.34
CA ALA A 26 -10.34 9.28 -0.03
C ALA A 26 -10.10 9.15 1.48
N LYS A 27 -9.71 7.96 1.92
CA LYS A 27 -9.26 7.69 3.30
C LYS A 27 -7.84 7.14 3.27
N THR A 28 -6.99 7.71 4.11
CA THR A 28 -5.58 7.29 4.22
C THR A 28 -5.15 7.17 5.67
N ILE A 29 -4.26 6.22 5.93
CA ILE A 29 -3.56 6.09 7.19
C ILE A 29 -2.53 7.24 7.25
N LYS A 30 -2.70 8.14 8.21
CA LYS A 30 -1.79 9.28 8.39
C LYS A 30 -0.52 8.85 9.12
N GLY A 31 0.61 9.47 8.77
CA GLY A 31 1.89 9.22 9.44
C GLY A 31 2.70 8.03 8.91
N ILE A 32 2.15 7.20 8.03
CA ILE A 32 2.94 6.22 7.30
C ILE A 32 3.54 6.89 6.06
N ASN A 33 4.85 6.71 5.85
CA ASN A 33 5.58 7.39 4.78
C ASN A 33 6.33 6.39 3.92
N ARG A 34 6.45 6.70 2.63
CA ARG A 34 7.20 5.92 1.66
C ARG A 34 8.69 5.85 2.02
N SER A 35 9.30 4.71 1.77
CA SER A 35 10.75 4.49 1.77
C SER A 35 11.15 4.02 0.37
N ILE A 36 12.17 4.62 -0.22
CA ILE A 36 12.62 4.33 -1.58
C ILE A 36 13.77 3.35 -1.54
N GLN A 37 13.71 2.29 -2.34
CA GLN A 37 14.82 1.36 -2.59
C GLN A 37 15.65 1.85 -3.79
N PHE A 38 16.93 1.52 -3.76
CA PHE A 38 17.89 1.81 -4.84
C PHE A 38 18.48 0.53 -5.44
N ASP A 39 17.92 -0.62 -5.08
CA ASP A 39 18.24 -1.95 -5.60
C ASP A 39 16.96 -2.66 -6.04
N GLU A 40 17.06 -3.79 -6.70
CA GLU A 40 15.91 -4.52 -7.27
C GLU A 40 15.30 -5.57 -6.31
N ILE A 41 15.92 -5.82 -5.15
CA ILE A 41 15.59 -6.97 -4.30
C ILE A 41 15.00 -6.60 -2.93
N SER A 42 15.12 -5.34 -2.49
CA SER A 42 14.83 -4.97 -1.11
C SER A 42 13.41 -4.42 -0.86
N CYS A 43 12.47 -4.60 -1.79
CA CYS A 43 11.09 -4.12 -1.63
C CYS A 43 10.44 -4.61 -0.32
N GLY A 44 10.59 -5.89 0.03
CA GLY A 44 10.07 -6.45 1.28
C GLY A 44 10.70 -5.84 2.53
N ALA A 45 12.00 -5.54 2.50
CA ALA A 45 12.68 -4.86 3.60
C ALA A 45 12.20 -3.40 3.76
N HIS A 46 11.99 -2.68 2.66
CA HIS A 46 11.46 -1.32 2.67
C HIS A 46 10.00 -1.26 3.12
N CYS A 47 9.15 -2.19 2.69
CA CYS A 47 7.78 -2.33 3.19
C CYS A 47 7.76 -2.60 4.69
N THR A 48 8.62 -3.51 5.15
CA THR A 48 8.79 -3.80 6.58
C THR A 48 9.22 -2.56 7.36
N TYR A 49 10.18 -1.79 6.83
CA TYR A 49 10.64 -0.55 7.44
C TYR A 49 9.51 0.49 7.57
N MET A 50 8.73 0.70 6.50
CA MET A 50 7.61 1.64 6.50
C MET A 50 6.61 1.33 7.61
N ILE A 51 6.23 0.05 7.75
CA ILE A 51 5.28 -0.40 8.77
C ILE A 51 5.88 -0.31 10.18
N LEU A 52 7.14 -0.76 10.39
CA LEU A 52 7.80 -0.66 11.69
C LEU A 52 7.96 0.80 12.13
N LYS A 53 8.34 1.68 11.22
CA LYS A 53 8.48 3.12 11.49
C LYS A 53 7.14 3.76 11.87
N TYR A 54 6.06 3.40 11.18
CA TYR A 54 4.70 3.86 11.48
C TYR A 54 4.31 3.52 12.93
N PHE A 55 4.62 2.32 13.41
CA PHE A 55 4.38 1.90 14.78
C PHE A 55 5.50 2.27 15.78
N ASN A 56 6.39 3.20 15.43
CA ASN A 56 7.52 3.64 16.27
C ASN A 56 8.50 2.50 16.69
N LYS A 57 8.54 1.40 15.95
CA LYS A 57 9.46 0.27 16.18
C LYS A 57 10.77 0.51 15.42
N LYS A 58 11.64 1.39 15.94
CA LYS A 58 12.88 1.85 15.30
C LYS A 58 13.81 0.68 14.89
N MET A 59 14.20 0.65 13.61
CA MET A 59 15.23 -0.23 13.05
C MET A 59 15.71 0.36 11.70
N SER A 60 17.02 0.29 11.42
CA SER A 60 17.54 0.72 10.11
C SER A 60 17.23 -0.32 9.02
N ILE A 61 17.19 0.12 7.76
CA ILE A 61 16.98 -0.75 6.60
C ILE A 61 18.00 -1.90 6.56
N ASP A 62 19.30 -1.61 6.76
CA ASP A 62 20.35 -2.64 6.74
C ASP A 62 20.15 -3.71 7.81
N LYS A 63 19.72 -3.31 9.01
CA LYS A 63 19.38 -4.27 10.07
C LYS A 63 18.14 -5.08 9.73
N ILE A 64 17.16 -4.48 9.04
CA ILE A 64 15.98 -5.20 8.56
C ILE A 64 16.39 -6.20 7.48
N LYS A 65 17.08 -5.78 6.41
CA LYS A 65 17.61 -6.67 5.34
C LYS A 65 18.33 -7.88 5.93
N LYS A 66 19.28 -7.65 6.85
CA LYS A 66 20.01 -8.72 7.52
C LYS A 66 19.12 -9.67 8.33
N LYS A 67 18.11 -9.14 9.06
CA LYS A 67 17.21 -9.96 9.87
C LYS A 67 16.19 -10.74 9.05
N LEU A 68 15.82 -10.22 7.89
CA LEU A 68 14.91 -10.88 6.95
C LEU A 68 15.63 -11.90 6.06
N GLY A 69 16.97 -11.87 6.01
CA GLY A 69 17.73 -12.70 5.07
C GLY A 69 17.46 -12.29 3.62
N THR A 70 17.21 -11.00 3.37
CA THR A 70 17.00 -10.49 2.00
C THR A 70 18.21 -10.80 1.13
N ASP A 71 18.00 -11.47 0.02
CA ASP A 71 19.02 -11.90 -0.94
C ASP A 71 18.57 -11.64 -2.39
N ASP A 72 19.23 -12.22 -3.35
CA ASP A 72 18.93 -12.06 -4.79
C ASP A 72 17.53 -12.56 -5.19
N TYR A 73 16.88 -13.34 -4.35
CA TYR A 73 15.50 -13.80 -4.53
C TYR A 73 14.48 -12.92 -3.79
N GLY A 74 14.93 -11.83 -3.16
CA GLY A 74 14.10 -10.88 -2.45
C GLY A 74 13.94 -11.20 -0.95
N THR A 75 12.74 -11.13 -0.45
CA THR A 75 12.44 -11.27 0.99
C THR A 75 11.28 -12.25 1.21
N ASP A 76 11.52 -13.26 2.02
CA ASP A 76 10.52 -14.28 2.37
C ASP A 76 9.39 -13.72 3.25
N GLU A 77 8.15 -14.11 2.96
CA GLU A 77 6.95 -13.71 3.71
C GLU A 77 7.07 -14.05 5.19
N LYS A 78 7.44 -15.29 5.51
CA LYS A 78 7.49 -15.76 6.92
C LYS A 78 8.51 -14.98 7.73
N ALA A 79 9.63 -14.58 7.11
CA ALA A 79 10.64 -13.74 7.74
C ALA A 79 10.06 -12.37 8.12
N ILE A 80 9.31 -11.73 7.21
CA ILE A 80 8.65 -10.45 7.47
C ILE A 80 7.63 -10.58 8.61
N LEU A 81 6.72 -11.54 8.51
CA LEU A 81 5.68 -11.75 9.53
C LEU A 81 6.28 -12.08 10.91
N HIS A 82 7.35 -12.89 10.93
CA HIS A 82 8.09 -13.19 12.16
C HIS A 82 8.70 -11.93 12.78
N LEU A 83 9.33 -11.07 11.96
CA LEU A 83 9.94 -9.85 12.45
C LEU A 83 8.90 -8.89 13.02
N PHE A 84 7.73 -8.72 12.40
CA PHE A 84 6.64 -7.93 12.96
C PHE A 84 6.21 -8.44 14.35
N LYS A 85 5.96 -9.74 14.47
CA LYS A 85 5.59 -10.36 15.77
C LYS A 85 6.69 -10.17 16.81
N LYS A 86 7.96 -10.34 16.43
CA LYS A 86 9.12 -10.12 17.30
C LYS A 86 9.27 -8.68 17.78
N LYS A 87 8.68 -7.74 17.02
CA LYS A 87 8.62 -6.31 17.38
C LYS A 87 7.37 -5.94 18.17
N GLY A 88 6.59 -6.91 18.61
CA GLY A 88 5.39 -6.69 19.42
C GLY A 88 4.17 -6.29 18.58
N LEU A 89 4.20 -6.50 17.26
CA LEU A 89 3.04 -6.24 16.41
C LEU A 89 2.18 -7.49 16.26
N VAL A 90 0.88 -7.30 16.17
CA VAL A 90 -0.07 -8.35 15.83
C VAL A 90 -0.25 -8.37 14.32
N VAL A 91 -0.10 -9.54 13.72
CA VAL A 91 -0.28 -9.72 12.28
C VAL A 91 -1.41 -10.72 12.03
N LYS A 92 -2.37 -10.32 11.22
CA LYS A 92 -3.46 -11.16 10.71
C LYS A 92 -3.31 -11.34 9.22
N THR A 93 -3.11 -12.58 8.76
CA THR A 93 -3.08 -12.90 7.33
C THR A 93 -4.43 -13.40 6.85
N LYS A 94 -4.74 -13.17 5.58
CA LYS A 94 -5.95 -13.64 4.93
C LYS A 94 -5.70 -13.84 3.43
N TYR A 95 -6.12 -14.99 2.90
CA TYR A 95 -6.26 -15.25 1.47
C TYR A 95 -7.68 -14.88 1.00
N ASN A 96 -7.85 -14.69 -0.30
CA ASN A 96 -9.14 -14.27 -0.89
C ASN A 96 -9.72 -13.04 -0.18
N ALA A 97 -8.88 -12.10 0.19
CA ALA A 97 -9.31 -10.84 0.78
C ALA A 97 -10.08 -10.00 -0.24
N THR A 98 -10.93 -9.15 0.26
CA THR A 98 -11.83 -8.32 -0.54
C THR A 98 -11.50 -6.83 -0.38
N ARG A 99 -12.02 -5.98 -1.28
CA ARG A 99 -11.99 -4.53 -1.12
C ARG A 99 -12.55 -4.08 0.25
N LYS A 100 -13.53 -4.82 0.80
CA LYS A 100 -14.11 -4.55 2.13
C LYS A 100 -13.09 -4.81 3.25
N ASP A 101 -12.27 -5.84 3.13
CA ASP A 101 -11.22 -6.13 4.11
C ASP A 101 -10.18 -5.02 4.14
N ILE A 102 -9.74 -4.55 2.97
CA ILE A 102 -8.82 -3.41 2.83
C ILE A 102 -9.40 -2.17 3.50
N LYS A 103 -10.63 -1.77 3.12
CA LYS A 103 -11.30 -0.60 3.68
C LYS A 103 -11.40 -0.67 5.20
N LYS A 104 -11.81 -1.83 5.74
CA LYS A 104 -11.93 -2.05 7.19
C LYS A 104 -10.59 -1.91 7.93
N ALA A 105 -9.48 -2.36 7.35
CA ALA A 105 -8.16 -2.21 7.95
C ALA A 105 -7.70 -0.75 7.92
N VAL A 106 -7.82 -0.09 6.77
CA VAL A 106 -7.46 1.33 6.61
C VAL A 106 -8.27 2.23 7.54
N ASP A 107 -9.59 2.00 7.68
CA ASP A 107 -10.47 2.76 8.59
C ASP A 107 -10.03 2.67 10.05
N LYS A 108 -9.30 1.61 10.41
CA LYS A 108 -8.73 1.39 11.76
C LYS A 108 -7.29 1.86 11.92
N GLY A 109 -6.69 2.44 10.87
CA GLY A 109 -5.30 2.84 10.88
C GLY A 109 -4.32 1.66 10.82
N TRP A 110 -4.74 0.50 10.31
CA TRP A 110 -3.92 -0.69 10.18
C TRP A 110 -3.38 -0.83 8.75
N PRO A 111 -2.07 -0.61 8.53
CA PRO A 111 -1.48 -0.82 7.22
C PRO A 111 -1.52 -2.30 6.83
N LEU A 112 -1.59 -2.54 5.52
CA LEU A 112 -1.61 -3.89 4.96
C LEU A 112 -0.37 -4.10 4.11
N LEU A 113 0.32 -5.21 4.34
CA LEU A 113 1.36 -5.70 3.46
C LEU A 113 0.73 -6.66 2.46
N ILE A 114 1.10 -6.54 1.20
CA ILE A 114 0.65 -7.42 0.11
C ILE A 114 1.81 -7.75 -0.84
N THR A 115 1.60 -8.79 -1.65
CA THR A 115 2.41 -9.09 -2.83
C THR A 115 1.65 -8.77 -4.11
N MET A 116 2.38 -8.41 -5.14
CA MET A 116 1.90 -8.15 -6.50
C MET A 116 2.77 -8.92 -7.50
N TYR A 117 2.25 -9.11 -8.73
CA TYR A 117 2.97 -9.71 -9.84
C TYR A 117 3.50 -11.11 -9.51
N GLU A 118 2.59 -12.03 -9.15
CA GLU A 118 2.92 -13.43 -8.84
C GLU A 118 3.92 -13.59 -7.68
N GLY A 119 3.86 -12.67 -6.70
CA GLY A 119 4.72 -12.68 -5.52
C GLY A 119 6.08 -11.99 -5.68
N TYR A 120 6.36 -11.41 -6.85
CA TYR A 120 7.66 -10.79 -7.13
C TYR A 120 7.86 -9.42 -6.50
N HIS A 121 6.79 -8.75 -6.05
CA HIS A 121 6.90 -7.39 -5.53
C HIS A 121 6.06 -7.15 -4.27
N TRP A 122 6.69 -6.52 -3.28
CA TRP A 122 6.07 -6.15 -2.01
C TRP A 122 5.65 -4.68 -2.01
N VAL A 123 4.42 -4.40 -1.60
CA VAL A 123 3.91 -3.05 -1.40
C VAL A 123 3.08 -2.94 -0.11
N VAL A 124 2.87 -1.70 0.36
CA VAL A 124 2.05 -1.42 1.53
C VAL A 124 0.79 -0.66 1.11
N ILE A 125 -0.38 -1.21 1.39
CA ILE A 125 -1.63 -0.46 1.26
C ILE A 125 -1.80 0.43 2.49
N TYR A 126 -2.06 1.73 2.24
CA TYR A 126 -2.27 2.72 3.29
C TYR A 126 -3.54 3.55 3.12
N GLY A 127 -4.31 3.31 2.06
CA GLY A 127 -5.51 4.10 1.82
C GLY A 127 -6.39 3.54 0.72
N TYR A 128 -7.54 4.17 0.56
CA TYR A 128 -8.48 3.88 -0.51
C TYR A 128 -9.34 5.09 -0.85
N SER A 129 -9.94 5.06 -2.05
CA SER A 129 -10.99 5.95 -2.51
C SER A 129 -12.18 5.15 -3.07
N LYS A 130 -13.18 5.85 -3.60
CA LYS A 130 -14.23 5.21 -4.41
C LYS A 130 -13.64 4.56 -5.67
N ALA A 131 -12.65 5.20 -6.29
CA ALA A 131 -12.04 4.79 -7.55
C ALA A 131 -10.94 3.73 -7.39
N GLY A 132 -10.18 3.75 -6.28
CA GLY A 132 -8.99 2.93 -6.18
C GLY A 132 -8.44 2.71 -4.79
N VAL A 133 -7.24 2.16 -4.75
CA VAL A 133 -6.45 1.87 -3.56
C VAL A 133 -5.16 2.69 -3.59
N PHE A 134 -4.72 3.17 -2.43
CA PHE A 134 -3.46 3.87 -2.30
C PHE A 134 -2.39 2.94 -1.75
N VAL A 135 -1.27 2.86 -2.46
CA VAL A 135 -0.13 2.02 -2.08
C VAL A 135 1.14 2.85 -1.88
N LEU A 136 1.99 2.40 -0.98
CA LEU A 136 3.37 2.84 -0.86
C LEU A 136 4.22 1.76 -1.51
N ASP A 137 4.75 2.08 -2.67
CA ASP A 137 5.71 1.28 -3.39
C ASP A 137 7.11 1.83 -3.18
N SER A 138 8.08 0.97 -2.90
CA SER A 138 9.46 1.37 -2.68
C SER A 138 10.27 1.55 -3.97
N ALA A 139 9.77 1.08 -5.11
CA ALA A 139 10.47 1.20 -6.39
C ALA A 139 10.71 2.67 -6.78
N LEU A 140 11.89 2.98 -7.31
CA LEU A 140 12.33 4.35 -7.58
C LEU A 140 11.46 5.06 -8.63
N ASP A 141 11.03 4.34 -9.65
CA ASP A 141 10.26 4.80 -10.82
C ASP A 141 8.74 4.87 -10.57
N PHE A 142 8.30 4.60 -9.35
CA PHE A 142 6.88 4.61 -9.01
C PHE A 142 6.30 6.03 -9.07
N ILE A 143 5.38 6.26 -10.00
CA ILE A 143 4.85 7.59 -10.34
C ILE A 143 3.53 7.90 -9.62
N SER A 144 2.69 6.87 -9.33
CA SER A 144 1.35 7.08 -8.77
C SER A 144 1.13 6.26 -7.50
N ASN A 145 0.60 6.93 -6.47
CA ASN A 145 0.20 6.26 -5.23
C ASN A 145 -1.19 5.61 -5.31
N GLU A 146 -1.99 5.94 -6.32
CA GLU A 146 -3.35 5.44 -6.49
C GLU A 146 -3.42 4.50 -7.69
N TRP A 147 -3.92 3.30 -7.44
CA TRP A 147 -4.26 2.30 -8.44
C TRP A 147 -5.76 2.18 -8.55
N GLU A 148 -6.31 2.18 -9.75
CA GLU A 148 -7.73 1.87 -9.95
C GLU A 148 -8.05 0.45 -9.47
N TRP A 149 -9.24 0.26 -8.90
CA TRP A 149 -9.59 -1.03 -8.28
C TRP A 149 -9.49 -2.21 -9.25
N ASN A 150 -9.79 -2.03 -10.52
CA ASN A 150 -9.73 -3.13 -11.48
C ASN A 150 -8.28 -3.48 -11.83
N GLU A 151 -7.46 -2.50 -12.15
CA GLU A 151 -6.02 -2.67 -12.38
C GLU A 151 -5.31 -3.29 -11.18
N PHE A 152 -5.64 -2.82 -9.98
CA PHE A 152 -5.08 -3.37 -8.75
C PHE A 152 -5.43 -4.85 -8.54
N VAL A 153 -6.68 -5.24 -8.78
CA VAL A 153 -7.14 -6.63 -8.60
C VAL A 153 -6.47 -7.59 -9.57
N ASP A 154 -6.11 -7.12 -10.77
CA ASP A 154 -5.45 -7.92 -11.80
C ASP A 154 -3.99 -8.27 -11.44
N VAL A 155 -3.33 -7.44 -10.62
CA VAL A 155 -1.93 -7.64 -10.20
C VAL A 155 -1.79 -8.07 -8.74
N TRP A 156 -2.88 -8.12 -7.98
CA TRP A 156 -2.89 -8.53 -6.58
C TRP A 156 -3.04 -10.04 -6.45
N ASP A 157 -1.93 -10.70 -6.19
CA ASP A 157 -1.81 -12.14 -6.18
C ASP A 157 -2.58 -12.80 -5.06
N ASP A 158 -3.25 -13.93 -5.37
CA ASP A 158 -4.02 -14.75 -4.41
C ASP A 158 -4.96 -13.95 -3.51
N LYS A 159 -5.04 -12.65 -3.75
CA LYS A 159 -5.71 -11.67 -2.86
C LYS A 159 -5.28 -11.86 -1.42
N TRP A 160 -3.98 -12.17 -1.24
CA TRP A 160 -3.38 -12.29 0.08
C TRP A 160 -3.11 -10.93 0.70
N ILE A 161 -3.38 -10.82 2.00
CA ILE A 161 -3.03 -9.64 2.80
C ILE A 161 -2.46 -10.05 4.15
N ALA A 162 -1.53 -9.25 4.65
CA ALA A 162 -1.17 -9.22 6.06
C ALA A 162 -1.57 -7.87 6.67
N ILE A 163 -2.56 -7.88 7.53
CA ILE A 163 -3.00 -6.71 8.30
C ILE A 163 -2.12 -6.60 9.53
N VAL A 164 -1.44 -5.46 9.70
CA VAL A 164 -0.52 -5.23 10.80
C VAL A 164 -1.10 -4.18 11.75
N LYS A 165 -1.07 -4.47 13.06
CA LYS A 165 -1.54 -3.56 14.11
C LYS A 165 -0.64 -3.62 15.33
N ASP A 166 -0.62 -2.56 16.15
CA ASP A 166 0.03 -2.60 17.46
C ASP A 166 -0.81 -3.42 18.46
N VAL A 167 -0.18 -3.87 19.52
CA VAL A 167 -0.89 -4.44 20.68
C VAL A 167 -1.52 -3.25 21.41
N GLU A 168 -2.84 -3.31 21.64
CA GLU A 168 -3.56 -2.33 22.47
C GLU A 168 -3.11 -2.44 23.92
#